data_5d038c920407a708c925f3993337ec7a
#
_entry.id   5d038c920407a708c925f3993337ec7a
#
_cell.length_a   1.000
_cell.length_b   1.000
_cell.length_c   1.000
_cell.angle_alpha   90.00
_cell.angle_beta   90.00
_cell.angle_gamma   90.00
#
_symmetry.space_group_name_H-M   'P 1'
#
loop_
_entity.id
_entity.type
_entity.pdbx_description
1 polymer ?
#
loop_
_entity_poly.entity_id
_entity_poly.type
_entity_poly.pdbx_seq_one_letter_code
_entity_poly.pdbx_strand_id
1 'polypeptide(L)'
;MSGGVPAHLPERLAITLWDFSWYTRAEPGGPFDDLDRACTEAVARGYNAIRICAAPLLLSSALTQDEPLATLARELDIEGLGTAPDGDVYGRRTRWYDTPGGYRIDLLGRLLELFEAAERHGMVILLSSWEYQQSTAFALSRAWFDATESTAVAHRYAELTAAWDGLIRHLTAHGHRRTISLVELHNEVDFSRLPPLEEGGTEALEQLRAAHPDLLFTASYGKPPHLAMHQVPEGLGAAQFHVYSYGVLDALQTLIDIRSEGSADFPNATLRGLLRADAPTAAGYGHPVAWKTAATVVTDQMIYGYDWIDADTWDTWLLQNYGPYRAVMEREIESRTIAIAEWARWKGVPAVIGEGWIGYTPLEGTFEENPIGRALAEHGIRTALDHGVWGVVLCSNAAPHHPMWQQLDWQRRLNAEITSAPAPPHTPRA
;
A
#
# COMPACT_ATOMS: atom_id res chain seq x y z
N MET A 1 25.36 4.34 -13.05
CA MET A 1 24.60 5.09 -14.06
C MET A 1 23.26 5.45 -13.41
N SER A 2 22.93 6.73 -13.30
CA SER A 2 21.65 7.19 -12.77
C SER A 2 20.53 6.67 -13.69
N GLY A 3 19.64 5.85 -13.15
CA GLY A 3 18.46 5.36 -13.89
C GLY A 3 17.50 6.50 -14.11
N GLY A 4 17.46 7.06 -15.31
CA GLY A 4 16.41 8.02 -15.69
C GLY A 4 15.08 7.32 -15.87
N VAL A 5 13.99 8.11 -15.82
CA VAL A 5 12.65 7.60 -16.14
C VAL A 5 12.63 7.15 -17.62
N PRO A 6 12.29 5.90 -17.92
CA PRO A 6 12.16 5.42 -19.30
C PRO A 6 11.24 6.31 -20.13
N ALA A 7 11.65 6.63 -21.36
CA ALA A 7 10.96 7.61 -22.21
C ALA A 7 9.52 7.24 -22.58
N HIS A 8 9.17 5.96 -22.48
CA HIS A 8 7.80 5.47 -22.78
C HIS A 8 6.83 5.67 -21.61
N LEU A 9 7.32 5.96 -20.41
CA LEU A 9 6.47 6.17 -19.24
C LEU A 9 5.87 7.61 -19.23
N PRO A 10 4.72 7.80 -18.57
CA PRO A 10 4.11 9.12 -18.42
C PRO A 10 5.06 10.16 -17.81
N GLU A 11 4.90 11.42 -18.18
CA GLU A 11 5.69 12.53 -17.62
C GLU A 11 5.43 12.74 -16.13
N ARG A 12 4.25 12.39 -15.68
CA ARG A 12 3.81 12.39 -14.28
C ARG A 12 2.93 11.19 -14.02
N LEU A 13 3.02 10.61 -12.83
CA LEU A 13 2.15 9.53 -12.39
C LEU A 13 1.12 10.06 -11.38
N ALA A 14 -0.15 9.93 -11.74
CA ALA A 14 -1.28 10.02 -10.83
C ALA A 14 -1.63 8.60 -10.39
N ILE A 15 -1.23 8.25 -9.17
CA ILE A 15 -1.20 6.85 -8.71
C ILE A 15 -2.45 6.56 -7.89
N THR A 16 -3.13 5.45 -8.21
CA THR A 16 -4.11 4.83 -7.31
C THR A 16 -3.52 3.59 -6.65
N LEU A 17 -3.79 3.40 -5.36
CA LEU A 17 -3.28 2.29 -4.59
C LEU A 17 -4.35 1.19 -4.50
N TRP A 18 -4.09 0.08 -5.17
CA TRP A 18 -4.92 -1.11 -5.08
C TRP A 18 -4.26 -2.24 -4.29
N ASP A 19 -3.04 -2.01 -3.79
CA ASP A 19 -2.21 -2.92 -2.99
C ASP A 19 -2.50 -4.41 -3.26
N PHE A 20 -3.17 -5.12 -2.34
CA PHE A 20 -3.70 -6.48 -2.53
C PHE A 20 -5.20 -6.50 -2.84
N SER A 21 -5.90 -5.35 -2.89
CA SER A 21 -7.36 -5.29 -3.07
C SER A 21 -7.80 -5.86 -4.42
N TRP A 22 -6.98 -5.73 -5.47
CA TRP A 22 -7.26 -6.25 -6.80
C TRP A 22 -7.46 -7.79 -6.85
N TYR A 23 -7.01 -8.52 -5.83
CA TYR A 23 -7.28 -9.95 -5.69
C TYR A 23 -8.05 -10.30 -4.42
N THR A 24 -7.94 -9.53 -3.33
CA THR A 24 -8.66 -9.79 -2.09
C THR A 24 -10.11 -9.28 -2.11
N ARG A 25 -10.50 -8.51 -3.12
CA ARG A 25 -11.86 -7.99 -3.38
C ARG A 25 -12.37 -8.40 -4.77
N ALA A 26 -11.92 -9.57 -5.25
CA ALA A 26 -12.32 -10.15 -6.53
C ALA A 26 -13.49 -11.13 -6.41
N GLU A 27 -14.27 -11.05 -5.33
CA GLU A 27 -15.49 -11.81 -5.13
C GLU A 27 -16.50 -11.56 -6.28
N PRO A 28 -17.31 -12.54 -6.70
CA PRO A 28 -18.31 -12.35 -7.75
C PRO A 28 -19.24 -11.17 -7.47
N GLY A 29 -19.31 -10.23 -8.43
CA GLY A 29 -20.05 -8.97 -8.30
C GLY A 29 -19.34 -7.90 -7.46
N GLY A 30 -18.16 -8.20 -6.94
CA GLY A 30 -17.33 -7.27 -6.16
C GLY A 30 -16.67 -6.16 -6.99
N PRO A 31 -15.97 -5.25 -6.33
CA PRO A 31 -15.39 -4.07 -7.00
C PRO A 31 -14.28 -4.41 -7.98
N PHE A 32 -13.60 -5.53 -7.81
CA PHE A 32 -12.54 -6.02 -8.71
C PHE A 32 -12.88 -7.33 -9.41
N ASP A 33 -14.14 -7.76 -9.44
CA ASP A 33 -14.57 -8.91 -10.22
C ASP A 33 -14.27 -8.70 -11.72
N ASP A 34 -14.52 -7.50 -12.21
CA ASP A 34 -14.19 -7.03 -13.57
C ASP A 34 -13.07 -5.97 -13.51
N LEU A 35 -11.84 -6.37 -13.83
CA LEU A 35 -10.66 -5.49 -13.82
C LEU A 35 -10.70 -4.44 -14.93
N ASP A 36 -11.35 -4.71 -16.05
CA ASP A 36 -11.53 -3.72 -17.13
C ASP A 36 -12.45 -2.58 -16.69
N ARG A 37 -13.54 -2.90 -16.01
CA ARG A 37 -14.41 -1.93 -15.36
C ARG A 37 -13.66 -1.11 -14.31
N ALA A 38 -12.87 -1.75 -13.44
CA ALA A 38 -12.09 -1.06 -12.43
C ALA A 38 -11.08 -0.07 -13.04
N CYS A 39 -10.37 -0.47 -14.11
CA CYS A 39 -9.47 0.41 -14.86
C CYS A 39 -10.23 1.55 -15.55
N THR A 40 -11.40 1.28 -16.16
CA THR A 40 -12.27 2.31 -16.73
C THR A 40 -12.62 3.38 -15.70
N GLU A 41 -13.03 2.96 -14.51
CA GLU A 41 -13.38 3.86 -13.42
C GLU A 41 -12.16 4.67 -12.91
N ALA A 42 -10.98 4.05 -12.85
CA ALA A 42 -9.74 4.73 -12.47
C ALA A 42 -9.37 5.83 -13.49
N VAL A 43 -9.37 5.51 -14.77
CA VAL A 43 -9.12 6.49 -15.84
C VAL A 43 -10.16 7.60 -15.86
N ALA A 44 -11.44 7.29 -15.62
CA ALA A 44 -12.50 8.28 -15.48
C ALA A 44 -12.27 9.26 -14.32
N ARG A 45 -11.43 8.89 -13.33
CA ARG A 45 -10.97 9.74 -12.22
C ARG A 45 -9.64 10.45 -12.50
N GLY A 46 -9.03 10.19 -13.66
CA GLY A 46 -7.78 10.80 -14.10
C GLY A 46 -6.51 10.08 -13.63
N TYR A 47 -6.61 8.89 -13.07
CA TYR A 47 -5.45 8.06 -12.76
C TYR A 47 -4.82 7.51 -14.03
N ASN A 48 -3.49 7.42 -14.07
CA ASN A 48 -2.71 6.81 -15.14
C ASN A 48 -1.71 5.77 -14.63
N ALA A 49 -1.70 5.51 -13.34
CA ALA A 49 -0.84 4.52 -12.70
C ALA A 49 -1.56 3.80 -11.57
N ILE A 50 -1.26 2.50 -11.39
CA ILE A 50 -1.76 1.65 -10.32
C ILE A 50 -0.56 1.12 -9.54
N ARG A 51 -0.61 1.15 -8.21
CA ARG A 51 0.36 0.47 -7.36
C ARG A 51 -0.28 -0.74 -6.70
N ILE A 52 0.40 -1.91 -6.79
CA ILE A 52 -0.13 -3.19 -6.32
C ILE A 52 0.92 -4.02 -5.58
N CYS A 53 0.46 -4.92 -4.70
CA CYS A 53 1.21 -6.08 -4.24
C CYS A 53 1.09 -7.20 -5.27
N ALA A 54 2.20 -7.52 -5.94
CA ALA A 54 2.22 -8.57 -6.97
C ALA A 54 2.50 -9.97 -6.42
N ALA A 55 2.72 -10.12 -5.10
CA ALA A 55 3.03 -11.40 -4.44
C ALA A 55 4.14 -12.23 -5.15
N PRO A 56 5.33 -11.65 -5.39
CA PRO A 56 6.35 -12.28 -6.21
C PRO A 56 6.83 -13.64 -5.69
N LEU A 57 6.90 -13.84 -4.36
CA LEU A 57 7.34 -15.12 -3.75
C LEU A 57 6.34 -16.23 -4.06
N LEU A 58 5.04 -15.98 -3.86
CA LEU A 58 4.01 -16.97 -4.17
C LEU A 58 3.95 -17.26 -5.66
N LEU A 59 3.98 -16.24 -6.50
CA LEU A 59 3.92 -16.40 -7.96
C LEU A 59 5.16 -17.06 -8.55
N SER A 60 6.34 -16.81 -7.97
CA SER A 60 7.59 -17.52 -8.37
C SER A 60 7.44 -19.03 -8.24
N SER A 61 6.79 -19.52 -7.18
CA SER A 61 6.54 -20.96 -6.99
C SER A 61 5.67 -21.52 -8.12
N ALA A 62 4.66 -20.78 -8.59
CA ALA A 62 3.85 -21.19 -9.74
C ALA A 62 4.67 -21.28 -11.04
N LEU A 63 5.61 -20.38 -11.23
CA LEU A 63 6.48 -20.33 -12.42
C LEU A 63 7.54 -21.43 -12.41
N THR A 64 8.06 -21.81 -11.24
CA THR A 64 9.04 -22.88 -11.05
C THR A 64 8.40 -24.25 -10.86
N GLN A 65 7.06 -24.31 -10.71
CA GLN A 65 6.30 -25.52 -10.38
C GLN A 65 6.73 -26.16 -9.04
N ASP A 66 7.06 -25.31 -8.08
CA ASP A 66 7.48 -25.73 -6.75
C ASP A 66 6.24 -26.02 -5.86
N GLU A 67 5.91 -27.31 -5.76
CA GLU A 67 4.74 -27.75 -4.99
C GLU A 67 5.02 -27.74 -3.47
N PRO A 68 4.03 -27.42 -2.60
CA PRO A 68 2.61 -27.22 -2.93
C PRO A 68 2.23 -25.75 -3.28
N LEU A 69 3.17 -24.82 -3.25
CA LEU A 69 2.89 -23.38 -3.45
C LEU A 69 2.48 -23.06 -4.90
N ALA A 70 2.96 -23.84 -5.87
CA ALA A 70 2.55 -23.68 -7.27
C ALA A 70 1.05 -23.90 -7.45
N THR A 71 0.50 -24.92 -6.79
CA THR A 71 -0.95 -25.15 -6.76
C THR A 71 -1.66 -24.03 -6.02
N LEU A 72 -1.14 -23.61 -4.85
CA LEU A 72 -1.74 -22.53 -4.08
C LEU A 72 -1.83 -21.22 -4.87
N ALA A 73 -0.81 -20.85 -5.64
CA ALA A 73 -0.83 -19.64 -6.44
C ALA A 73 -1.91 -19.63 -7.53
N ARG A 74 -2.28 -20.80 -8.02
CA ARG A 74 -3.34 -20.97 -9.05
C ARG A 74 -4.72 -21.21 -8.48
N GLU A 75 -4.80 -21.65 -7.24
CA GLU A 75 -6.03 -21.99 -6.53
C GLU A 75 -6.02 -21.34 -5.16
N LEU A 76 -5.81 -20.01 -5.11
CA LEU A 76 -5.72 -19.27 -3.85
C LEU A 76 -7.11 -19.05 -3.27
N ASP A 77 -7.40 -19.72 -2.16
CA ASP A 77 -8.59 -19.44 -1.36
C ASP A 77 -8.36 -18.19 -0.51
N ILE A 78 -9.20 -17.19 -0.71
CA ILE A 78 -9.21 -15.93 0.07
C ILE A 78 -10.17 -16.06 1.24
N GLU A 79 -9.69 -15.74 2.44
CA GLU A 79 -10.48 -15.77 3.68
C GLU A 79 -10.48 -14.43 4.44
N GLY A 80 -9.55 -13.52 4.13
CA GLY A 80 -9.29 -12.36 4.99
C GLY A 80 -8.60 -12.76 6.28
N LEU A 81 -8.86 -12.04 7.37
CA LEU A 81 -8.29 -12.33 8.69
C LEU A 81 -8.98 -13.48 9.45
N GLY A 82 -9.93 -14.15 8.83
CA GLY A 82 -10.72 -15.22 9.42
C GLY A 82 -12.09 -14.76 9.90
N THR A 83 -12.91 -15.72 10.37
CA THR A 83 -14.30 -15.46 10.75
C THR A 83 -14.41 -15.18 12.24
N ALA A 84 -15.07 -14.08 12.58
CA ALA A 84 -15.38 -13.68 13.94
C ALA A 84 -16.58 -14.49 14.50
N PRO A 85 -16.80 -14.50 15.84
CA PRO A 85 -17.91 -15.25 16.46
C PRO A 85 -19.31 -14.85 15.99
N ASP A 86 -19.48 -13.64 15.47
CA ASP A 86 -20.74 -13.16 14.90
C ASP A 86 -20.99 -13.64 13.46
N GLY A 87 -20.04 -14.38 12.89
CA GLY A 87 -20.11 -14.94 11.54
C GLY A 87 -19.59 -14.03 10.43
N ASP A 88 -19.15 -12.82 10.74
CA ASP A 88 -18.51 -11.90 9.81
C ASP A 88 -16.98 -12.09 9.81
N VAL A 89 -16.27 -11.44 8.89
CA VAL A 89 -14.80 -11.50 8.85
C VAL A 89 -14.18 -10.50 9.82
N TYR A 90 -13.06 -10.86 10.44
CA TYR A 90 -12.24 -9.91 11.19
C TYR A 90 -11.68 -8.83 10.26
N GLY A 91 -11.58 -7.60 10.72
CA GLY A 91 -11.04 -6.47 9.95
C GLY A 91 -12.00 -5.88 8.92
N ARG A 92 -13.27 -6.28 8.94
CA ARG A 92 -14.33 -5.86 8.00
C ARG A 92 -14.55 -4.36 7.90
N ARG A 93 -14.13 -3.60 8.91
CA ARG A 93 -14.21 -2.13 8.95
C ARG A 93 -12.85 -1.47 9.07
N THR A 94 -11.79 -2.22 8.85
CA THR A 94 -10.41 -1.72 8.79
C THR A 94 -10.00 -1.58 7.33
N ARG A 95 -9.75 -0.36 6.85
CA ARG A 95 -9.68 -0.04 5.41
C ARG A 95 -8.87 -0.99 4.55
N TRP A 96 -7.72 -1.46 5.01
CA TRP A 96 -6.88 -2.36 4.21
C TRP A 96 -7.14 -3.85 4.45
N TYR A 97 -7.91 -4.17 5.47
CA TYR A 97 -8.20 -5.56 5.87
C TYR A 97 -9.64 -5.96 5.61
N ASP A 98 -10.47 -5.07 5.06
CA ASP A 98 -11.86 -5.32 4.64
C ASP A 98 -11.88 -6.30 3.45
N THR A 99 -11.73 -7.57 3.75
CA THR A 99 -11.70 -8.65 2.77
C THR A 99 -12.82 -9.64 3.09
N PRO A 100 -13.85 -9.75 2.21
CA PRO A 100 -15.02 -10.60 2.49
C PRO A 100 -14.66 -12.08 2.60
N GLY A 101 -13.67 -12.56 1.80
CA GLY A 101 -13.29 -13.97 1.78
C GLY A 101 -14.33 -14.91 1.18
N GLY A 102 -14.08 -16.23 1.29
CA GLY A 102 -15.03 -17.27 0.86
C GLY A 102 -15.02 -17.53 -0.65
N TYR A 103 -13.99 -17.16 -1.38
CA TYR A 103 -13.84 -17.41 -2.80
C TYR A 103 -12.41 -17.80 -3.17
N ARG A 104 -12.26 -18.38 -4.37
CA ARG A 104 -10.98 -18.85 -4.92
C ARG A 104 -10.62 -18.12 -6.18
N ILE A 105 -9.33 -17.83 -6.35
CA ILE A 105 -8.77 -17.17 -7.54
C ILE A 105 -7.54 -17.90 -8.07
N ASP A 106 -7.27 -17.77 -9.36
CA ASP A 106 -5.96 -17.97 -9.97
C ASP A 106 -5.19 -16.64 -9.89
N LEU A 107 -4.30 -16.50 -8.92
CA LEU A 107 -3.58 -15.24 -8.71
C LEU A 107 -2.68 -14.88 -9.89
N LEU A 108 -2.05 -15.87 -10.54
CA LEU A 108 -1.19 -15.63 -11.71
C LEU A 108 -2.02 -15.17 -12.90
N GLY A 109 -3.15 -15.85 -13.17
CA GLY A 109 -4.09 -15.44 -14.22
C GLY A 109 -4.64 -14.04 -13.96
N ARG A 110 -5.05 -13.73 -12.72
CA ARG A 110 -5.53 -12.38 -12.33
C ARG A 110 -4.48 -11.29 -12.52
N LEU A 111 -3.20 -11.57 -12.27
CA LEU A 111 -2.14 -10.59 -12.54
C LEU A 111 -2.04 -10.29 -14.04
N LEU A 112 -2.07 -11.29 -14.89
CA LEU A 112 -2.04 -11.08 -16.34
C LEU A 112 -3.27 -10.30 -16.82
N GLU A 113 -4.48 -10.66 -16.36
CA GLU A 113 -5.71 -9.90 -16.63
C GLU A 113 -5.61 -8.42 -16.22
N LEU A 114 -4.99 -8.14 -15.06
CA LEU A 114 -4.77 -6.76 -14.61
C LEU A 114 -3.82 -5.99 -15.54
N PHE A 115 -2.74 -6.64 -15.99
CA PHE A 115 -1.83 -6.02 -16.94
C PHE A 115 -2.51 -5.75 -18.29
N GLU A 116 -3.27 -6.70 -18.82
CA GLU A 116 -4.05 -6.54 -20.04
C GLU A 116 -5.08 -5.39 -19.92
N ALA A 117 -5.81 -5.32 -18.81
CA ALA A 117 -6.75 -4.23 -18.54
C ALA A 117 -6.02 -2.87 -18.47
N ALA A 118 -4.93 -2.79 -17.71
CA ALA A 118 -4.14 -1.56 -17.59
C ALA A 118 -3.64 -1.07 -18.97
N GLU A 119 -3.13 -1.97 -19.81
CA GLU A 119 -2.67 -1.65 -21.18
C GLU A 119 -3.80 -1.14 -22.07
N ARG A 120 -4.97 -1.81 -22.06
CA ARG A 120 -6.14 -1.33 -22.83
C ARG A 120 -6.55 0.08 -22.45
N HIS A 121 -6.34 0.48 -21.20
CA HIS A 121 -6.70 1.78 -20.65
C HIS A 121 -5.54 2.77 -20.59
N GLY A 122 -4.37 2.41 -21.12
CA GLY A 122 -3.18 3.29 -21.16
C GLY A 122 -2.59 3.60 -19.79
N MET A 123 -2.79 2.71 -18.80
CA MET A 123 -2.24 2.81 -17.46
C MET A 123 -0.93 2.04 -17.33
N VAL A 124 -0.09 2.46 -16.39
CA VAL A 124 1.13 1.74 -16.00
C VAL A 124 1.00 1.20 -14.57
N ILE A 125 1.82 0.20 -14.23
CA ILE A 125 1.74 -0.49 -12.95
C ILE A 125 3.06 -0.34 -12.19
N LEU A 126 2.96 0.08 -10.92
CA LEU A 126 4.02 -0.01 -9.93
C LEU A 126 3.85 -1.35 -9.20
N LEU A 127 4.85 -2.20 -9.30
CA LEU A 127 4.86 -3.50 -8.65
C LEU A 127 5.56 -3.40 -7.30
N SER A 128 4.96 -3.96 -6.25
CA SER A 128 5.56 -4.09 -4.93
C SER A 128 5.27 -5.46 -4.32
N SER A 129 5.91 -5.79 -3.20
CA SER A 129 5.61 -6.96 -2.37
C SER A 129 5.23 -6.52 -0.97
N TRP A 130 4.23 -7.17 -0.37
CA TRP A 130 3.87 -7.06 1.05
C TRP A 130 4.01 -8.40 1.78
N GLU A 131 4.71 -9.38 1.21
CA GLU A 131 4.71 -10.75 1.69
C GLU A 131 5.40 -10.93 3.05
N TYR A 132 6.42 -10.12 3.34
CA TYR A 132 7.02 -10.02 4.67
C TYR A 132 6.37 -8.99 5.58
N GLN A 133 5.16 -8.51 5.23
CA GLN A 133 4.45 -7.50 6.02
C GLN A 133 3.00 -7.88 6.31
N GLN A 134 2.19 -8.21 5.29
CA GLN A 134 0.75 -8.44 5.52
C GLN A 134 0.02 -9.32 4.50
N SER A 135 0.46 -9.47 3.26
CA SER A 135 -0.36 -10.10 2.20
C SER A 135 -0.67 -11.58 2.45
N THR A 136 0.21 -12.31 3.13
CA THR A 136 0.01 -13.73 3.42
C THR A 136 -1.16 -14.00 4.36
N ALA A 137 -1.61 -13.01 5.15
CA ALA A 137 -2.72 -13.15 6.09
C ALA A 137 -4.08 -13.38 5.41
N PHE A 138 -4.23 -12.98 4.13
CA PHE A 138 -5.51 -13.08 3.43
C PHE A 138 -5.84 -14.48 2.91
N ALA A 139 -4.83 -15.36 2.80
CA ALA A 139 -5.04 -16.74 2.37
C ALA A 139 -5.74 -17.57 3.46
N LEU A 140 -6.60 -18.51 3.04
CA LEU A 140 -7.15 -19.53 3.93
C LEU A 140 -6.03 -20.46 4.43
N SER A 141 -5.13 -20.86 3.53
CA SER A 141 -4.01 -21.75 3.85
C SER A 141 -2.84 -20.99 4.47
N ARG A 142 -2.30 -21.53 5.55
CA ARG A 142 -1.08 -21.05 6.20
C ARG A 142 0.20 -21.28 5.35
N ALA A 143 0.13 -22.12 4.33
CA ALA A 143 1.31 -22.58 3.58
C ALA A 143 2.15 -21.43 2.99
N TRP A 144 1.51 -20.38 2.51
CA TRP A 144 2.22 -19.18 2.02
C TRP A 144 2.99 -18.46 3.13
N PHE A 145 2.36 -18.23 4.27
CA PHE A 145 3.00 -17.63 5.45
C PHE A 145 4.18 -18.49 5.93
N ASP A 146 3.97 -19.79 6.07
CA ASP A 146 5.02 -20.70 6.53
C ASP A 146 6.20 -20.75 5.56
N ALA A 147 5.95 -20.71 4.26
CA ALA A 147 7.01 -20.65 3.26
C ALA A 147 7.84 -19.36 3.39
N THR A 148 7.18 -18.19 3.48
CA THR A 148 7.91 -16.93 3.65
C THR A 148 8.71 -16.88 4.95
N GLU A 149 8.16 -17.38 6.05
CA GLU A 149 8.85 -17.40 7.35
C GLU A 149 9.91 -18.48 7.48
N SER A 150 9.86 -19.54 6.67
CA SER A 150 10.91 -20.58 6.65
C SER A 150 12.25 -20.08 6.11
N THR A 151 12.23 -18.99 5.33
CA THR A 151 13.44 -18.38 4.81
C THR A 151 14.19 -17.62 5.89
N ALA A 152 15.44 -18.03 6.14
CA ALA A 152 16.30 -17.34 7.10
C ALA A 152 16.40 -15.83 6.75
N VAL A 153 16.30 -14.96 7.74
CA VAL A 153 16.25 -13.50 7.55
C VAL A 153 17.35 -12.99 6.62
N ALA A 154 18.59 -13.50 6.77
CA ALA A 154 19.73 -13.12 5.93
C ALA A 154 19.59 -13.50 4.44
N HIS A 155 18.65 -14.36 4.08
CA HIS A 155 18.43 -14.83 2.71
C HIS A 155 17.17 -14.25 2.05
N ARG A 156 16.34 -13.51 2.79
CA ARG A 156 15.05 -12.99 2.31
C ARG A 156 15.19 -12.06 1.10
N TYR A 157 16.21 -11.20 1.07
CA TYR A 157 16.47 -10.36 -0.09
C TYR A 157 16.90 -11.15 -1.33
N ALA A 158 17.72 -12.18 -1.18
CA ALA A 158 18.12 -13.03 -2.30
C ALA A 158 16.92 -13.79 -2.89
N GLU A 159 16.01 -14.25 -2.03
CA GLU A 159 14.78 -14.92 -2.45
C GLU A 159 13.82 -13.97 -3.19
N LEU A 160 13.60 -12.76 -2.65
CA LEU A 160 12.84 -11.72 -3.33
C LEU A 160 13.45 -11.35 -4.68
N THR A 161 14.78 -11.28 -4.78
CA THR A 161 15.48 -11.00 -6.04
C THR A 161 15.19 -12.06 -7.09
N ALA A 162 15.29 -13.34 -6.74
CA ALA A 162 15.01 -14.45 -7.65
C ALA A 162 13.52 -14.46 -8.06
N ALA A 163 12.63 -14.21 -7.12
CA ALA A 163 11.18 -14.15 -7.36
C ALA A 163 10.82 -12.98 -8.31
N TRP A 164 11.37 -11.80 -8.08
CA TRP A 164 11.17 -10.66 -8.98
C TRP A 164 11.75 -10.90 -10.37
N ASP A 165 12.96 -11.43 -10.51
CA ASP A 165 13.54 -11.75 -11.81
C ASP A 165 12.65 -12.72 -12.60
N GLY A 166 12.17 -13.79 -11.95
CA GLY A 166 11.24 -14.75 -12.55
C GLY A 166 9.92 -14.11 -13.00
N LEU A 167 9.28 -13.33 -12.12
CA LEU A 167 8.01 -12.67 -12.43
C LEU A 167 8.14 -11.64 -13.55
N ILE A 168 9.19 -10.81 -13.54
CA ILE A 168 9.44 -9.81 -14.59
C ILE A 168 9.69 -10.50 -15.93
N ARG A 169 10.44 -11.61 -15.98
CA ARG A 169 10.62 -12.40 -17.22
C ARG A 169 9.29 -12.94 -17.71
N HIS A 170 8.46 -13.44 -16.82
CA HIS A 170 7.13 -13.95 -17.17
C HIS A 170 6.24 -12.86 -17.77
N LEU A 171 6.12 -11.71 -17.11
CA LEU A 171 5.38 -10.56 -17.62
C LEU A 171 5.95 -10.08 -18.97
N THR A 172 7.26 -10.07 -19.13
CA THR A 172 7.93 -9.72 -20.39
C THR A 172 7.58 -10.69 -21.52
N ALA A 173 7.55 -12.01 -21.23
CA ALA A 173 7.18 -13.02 -22.21
C ALA A 173 5.72 -12.89 -22.68
N HIS A 174 4.85 -12.32 -21.85
CA HIS A 174 3.44 -12.00 -22.18
C HIS A 174 3.26 -10.60 -22.80
N GLY A 175 4.34 -9.85 -23.05
CA GLY A 175 4.27 -8.56 -23.72
C GLY A 175 4.14 -7.35 -22.78
N HIS A 176 4.02 -7.56 -21.47
CA HIS A 176 3.67 -6.53 -20.48
C HIS A 176 4.84 -5.67 -19.95
N ARG A 177 6.03 -5.81 -20.54
CA ARG A 177 7.25 -5.13 -20.07
C ARG A 177 7.09 -3.61 -19.94
N ARG A 178 6.46 -2.99 -20.92
CA ARG A 178 6.33 -1.53 -21.01
C ARG A 178 5.28 -0.96 -20.04
N THR A 179 4.44 -1.81 -19.49
CA THR A 179 3.41 -1.46 -18.53
C THR A 179 3.98 -1.37 -17.11
N ILE A 180 5.16 -1.99 -16.86
CA ILE A 180 5.87 -1.88 -15.59
C ILE A 180 6.54 -0.50 -15.53
N SER A 181 6.12 0.34 -14.59
CA SER A 181 6.71 1.68 -14.39
C SER A 181 7.84 1.68 -13.35
N LEU A 182 7.68 0.90 -12.29
CA LEU A 182 8.61 0.81 -11.16
C LEU A 182 8.42 -0.53 -10.47
N VAL A 183 9.51 -1.14 -9.99
CA VAL A 183 9.47 -2.33 -9.14
C VAL A 183 10.05 -1.98 -7.77
N GLU A 184 9.23 -2.09 -6.74
CA GLU A 184 9.67 -2.04 -5.36
C GLU A 184 10.03 -3.43 -4.89
N LEU A 185 11.24 -3.61 -4.40
CA LEU A 185 11.69 -4.89 -3.84
C LEU A 185 10.71 -5.36 -2.75
N HIS A 186 10.32 -4.44 -1.86
CA HIS A 186 9.27 -4.66 -0.86
C HIS A 186 8.70 -3.32 -0.37
N ASN A 187 7.44 -3.36 0.07
CA ASN A 187 6.76 -2.27 0.74
C ASN A 187 7.34 -2.04 2.13
N GLU A 188 7.62 -0.77 2.47
CA GLU A 188 7.99 -0.33 3.82
C GLU A 188 9.01 -1.25 4.49
N VAL A 189 10.22 -1.33 3.92
CA VAL A 189 11.28 -2.19 4.44
C VAL A 189 11.60 -1.91 5.91
N ASP A 190 11.38 -0.69 6.38
CA ASP A 190 11.54 -0.24 7.76
C ASP A 190 10.42 -0.73 8.71
N PHE A 191 9.30 -1.24 8.19
CA PHE A 191 8.16 -1.80 8.93
C PHE A 191 7.86 -3.26 8.53
N SER A 192 8.78 -3.93 7.89
CA SER A 192 8.64 -5.32 7.43
C SER A 192 9.47 -6.28 8.28
N ARG A 193 9.28 -7.57 8.03
CA ARG A 193 10.10 -8.65 8.60
C ARG A 193 11.38 -8.92 7.80
N LEU A 194 11.79 -7.98 6.95
CA LEU A 194 13.08 -8.00 6.25
C LEU A 194 14.20 -7.48 7.15
N PRO A 195 15.47 -7.86 6.89
CA PRO A 195 16.60 -7.19 7.54
C PRO A 195 16.73 -5.73 7.03
N PRO A 196 17.52 -4.88 7.69
CA PRO A 196 17.85 -3.56 7.16
C PRO A 196 18.31 -3.63 5.70
N LEU A 197 17.97 -2.62 4.89
CA LEU A 197 18.25 -2.64 3.45
C LEU A 197 19.74 -2.77 3.13
N GLU A 198 20.62 -2.30 4.03
CA GLU A 198 22.07 -2.45 3.94
C GLU A 198 22.56 -3.90 4.09
N GLU A 199 21.72 -4.77 4.63
CA GLU A 199 22.04 -6.18 4.85
C GLU A 199 21.51 -7.06 3.70
N GLY A 200 21.92 -6.77 2.47
CA GLY A 200 21.63 -7.56 1.27
C GLY A 200 20.58 -6.93 0.34
N GLY A 201 19.84 -5.91 0.77
CA GLY A 201 18.83 -5.26 -0.06
C GLY A 201 19.44 -4.40 -1.18
N THR A 202 20.54 -3.72 -0.92
CA THR A 202 21.27 -2.95 -1.93
C THR A 202 21.84 -3.83 -3.02
N GLU A 203 22.41 -4.98 -2.66
CA GLU A 203 22.89 -6.00 -3.59
C GLU A 203 21.75 -6.61 -4.43
N ALA A 204 20.58 -6.83 -3.81
CA ALA A 204 19.36 -7.28 -4.48
C ALA A 204 18.94 -6.30 -5.58
N LEU A 205 18.90 -5.01 -5.26
CA LEU A 205 18.56 -3.93 -6.21
C LEU A 205 19.59 -3.84 -7.35
N GLU A 206 20.88 -4.01 -7.06
CA GLU A 206 21.93 -4.02 -8.07
C GLU A 206 21.80 -5.21 -9.03
N GLN A 207 21.52 -6.41 -8.51
CA GLN A 207 21.31 -7.61 -9.31
C GLN A 207 20.09 -7.46 -10.23
N LEU A 208 18.96 -6.96 -9.73
CA LEU A 208 17.77 -6.73 -10.54
C LEU A 208 18.00 -5.68 -11.64
N ARG A 209 18.71 -4.59 -11.34
CA ARG A 209 19.08 -3.59 -12.35
C ARG A 209 20.02 -4.13 -13.40
N ALA A 210 20.96 -5.00 -13.03
CA ALA A 210 21.84 -5.64 -13.98
C ALA A 210 21.08 -6.61 -14.91
N ALA A 211 20.08 -7.33 -14.39
CA ALA A 211 19.25 -8.24 -15.16
C ALA A 211 18.20 -7.50 -16.03
N HIS A 212 17.75 -6.34 -15.60
CA HIS A 212 16.66 -5.57 -16.24
C HIS A 212 17.00 -4.07 -16.31
N PRO A 213 17.98 -3.65 -17.12
CA PRO A 213 18.55 -2.32 -17.10
C PRO A 213 17.60 -1.20 -17.59
N ASP A 214 16.48 -1.54 -18.20
CA ASP A 214 15.43 -0.66 -18.69
C ASP A 214 14.27 -0.44 -17.71
N LEU A 215 14.35 -1.04 -16.50
CA LEU A 215 13.36 -0.86 -15.42
C LEU A 215 13.96 -0.09 -14.25
N LEU A 216 13.08 0.58 -13.53
CA LEU A 216 13.40 1.23 -12.25
C LEU A 216 13.18 0.25 -11.09
N PHE A 217 14.16 0.13 -10.21
CA PHE A 217 14.08 -0.70 -9.01
C PHE A 217 14.35 0.13 -7.75
N THR A 218 13.54 -0.07 -6.73
CA THR A 218 13.64 0.62 -5.45
C THR A 218 13.13 -0.27 -4.31
N ALA A 219 13.13 0.27 -3.11
CA ALA A 219 12.35 -0.18 -1.96
C ALA A 219 11.62 1.04 -1.39
N SER A 220 10.48 0.86 -0.75
CA SER A 220 9.79 1.97 -0.09
C SER A 220 10.08 1.98 1.41
N TYR A 221 9.93 3.17 1.99
CA TYR A 221 9.98 3.41 3.43
C TYR A 221 8.65 4.00 3.89
N GLY A 222 8.08 3.43 4.94
CA GLY A 222 6.82 3.90 5.52
C GLY A 222 6.95 5.22 6.27
N LYS A 223 8.18 5.57 6.65
CA LYS A 223 8.48 6.87 7.26
C LYS A 223 9.84 7.38 6.79
N PRO A 224 9.88 8.41 5.91
CA PRO A 224 11.15 8.97 5.49
C PRO A 224 11.91 9.52 6.69
N PRO A 225 13.22 9.23 6.85
CA PRO A 225 14.05 9.83 7.87
C PRO A 225 14.39 11.29 7.50
N HIS A 226 13.38 12.16 7.41
CA HIS A 226 13.43 13.46 6.79
C HIS A 226 14.47 14.43 7.40
N LEU A 227 14.88 14.19 8.65
CA LEU A 227 15.98 14.93 9.29
C LEU A 227 17.34 14.24 9.12
N ALA A 228 17.38 13.07 8.52
CA ALA A 228 18.57 12.23 8.39
C ALA A 228 18.58 11.45 7.06
N MET A 229 18.12 12.06 5.98
CA MET A 229 18.03 11.42 4.63
C MET A 229 19.37 10.85 4.13
N HIS A 230 20.50 11.30 4.68
CA HIS A 230 21.83 10.73 4.38
C HIS A 230 21.99 9.29 4.89
N GLN A 231 21.11 8.82 5.78
CA GLN A 231 21.10 7.44 6.29
C GLN A 231 20.37 6.49 5.35
N VAL A 232 19.61 7.01 4.37
CA VAL A 232 18.99 6.16 3.35
C VAL A 232 20.08 5.57 2.47
N PRO A 233 20.14 4.22 2.32
CA PRO A 233 21.16 3.56 1.55
C PRO A 233 21.24 4.03 0.11
N GLU A 234 22.42 3.91 -0.48
CA GLU A 234 22.60 4.10 -1.92
C GLU A 234 22.01 2.92 -2.71
N GLY A 235 21.84 3.13 -4.00
CA GLY A 235 21.39 2.04 -4.85
C GLY A 235 19.89 2.01 -5.14
N LEU A 236 19.09 2.90 -4.55
CA LEU A 236 17.69 3.08 -4.94
C LEU A 236 17.60 3.73 -6.32
N GLY A 237 16.84 3.13 -7.26
CA GLY A 237 16.60 3.68 -8.59
C GLY A 237 15.46 4.71 -8.64
N ALA A 238 14.71 4.84 -7.56
CA ALA A 238 13.72 5.88 -7.31
C ALA A 238 13.66 6.19 -5.82
N ALA A 239 13.34 7.42 -5.45
CA ALA A 239 13.05 7.83 -4.07
C ALA A 239 11.58 7.53 -3.77
N GLN A 240 11.27 6.31 -3.37
CA GLN A 240 9.91 5.88 -3.03
C GLN A 240 9.71 5.92 -1.52
N PHE A 241 8.83 6.81 -1.06
CA PHE A 241 8.53 7.00 0.36
C PHE A 241 7.03 7.23 0.59
N HIS A 242 6.58 6.91 1.80
CA HIS A 242 5.23 7.17 2.25
C HIS A 242 5.20 8.40 3.17
N VAL A 243 4.26 9.29 2.94
CA VAL A 243 4.15 10.55 3.69
C VAL A 243 2.81 10.57 4.42
N TYR A 244 2.82 10.06 5.64
CA TYR A 244 1.66 10.10 6.51
C TYR A 244 1.84 11.13 7.62
N SER A 245 0.82 11.95 7.85
CA SER A 245 0.71 12.76 9.05
C SER A 245 -0.44 12.26 9.91
N TYR A 246 -0.10 11.75 11.07
CA TYR A 246 -1.07 11.20 12.01
C TYR A 246 -1.67 12.28 12.91
N GLY A 247 -0.90 13.13 13.51
CA GLY A 247 -1.34 14.28 14.29
C GLY A 247 -2.52 14.01 15.23
N VAL A 248 -3.70 14.52 14.87
CA VAL A 248 -4.93 14.31 15.65
C VAL A 248 -5.36 12.84 15.74
N LEU A 249 -5.06 12.04 14.70
CA LEU A 249 -5.32 10.60 14.71
C LEU A 249 -4.46 9.89 15.75
N ASP A 250 -3.16 10.20 15.81
CA ASP A 250 -2.24 9.64 16.80
C ASP A 250 -2.66 10.00 18.23
N ALA A 251 -3.12 11.24 18.42
CA ALA A 251 -3.67 11.67 19.71
C ALA A 251 -4.87 10.84 20.14
N LEU A 252 -5.82 10.58 19.23
CA LEU A 252 -6.98 9.73 19.53
C LEU A 252 -6.55 8.28 19.75
N GLN A 253 -5.72 7.71 18.88
CA GLN A 253 -5.24 6.33 18.99
C GLN A 253 -4.49 6.11 20.31
N THR A 254 -3.73 7.09 20.78
CA THR A 254 -3.06 7.07 22.09
C THR A 254 -4.08 7.11 23.23
N LEU A 255 -5.08 7.99 23.17
CA LEU A 255 -6.12 8.08 24.19
C LEU A 255 -6.93 6.79 24.36
N ILE A 256 -7.20 6.09 23.27
CA ILE A 256 -7.98 4.84 23.29
C ILE A 256 -7.09 3.59 23.45
N ASP A 257 -5.79 3.76 23.49
CA ASP A 257 -4.79 2.68 23.64
C ASP A 257 -4.91 1.56 22.62
N ILE A 258 -5.32 1.91 21.38
CA ILE A 258 -5.69 0.93 20.34
C ILE A 258 -4.47 0.19 19.75
N ARG A 259 -3.27 0.78 19.85
CA ARG A 259 -2.04 0.19 19.27
C ARG A 259 -1.27 -0.70 20.24
N SER A 260 -1.61 -0.69 21.51
CA SER A 260 -0.97 -1.55 22.51
C SER A 260 -1.41 -3.00 22.35
N GLU A 261 -0.58 -3.92 22.83
CA GLU A 261 -0.93 -5.34 22.90
C GLU A 261 -1.10 -5.75 24.36
N GLY A 262 -2.20 -6.46 24.67
CA GLY A 262 -2.41 -7.06 25.99
C GLY A 262 -2.61 -6.06 27.12
N SER A 263 -3.10 -4.86 26.85
CA SER A 263 -3.44 -3.88 27.89
C SER A 263 -4.52 -4.43 28.81
N ALA A 264 -4.26 -4.45 30.12
CA ALA A 264 -5.18 -5.01 31.11
C ALA A 264 -6.54 -4.30 31.16
N ASP A 265 -6.58 -3.02 30.77
CA ASP A 265 -7.78 -2.17 30.80
C ASP A 265 -8.45 -2.03 29.41
N PHE A 266 -8.03 -2.82 28.41
CA PHE A 266 -8.62 -2.74 27.08
C PHE A 266 -10.02 -3.42 27.00
N PRO A 267 -11.02 -2.79 26.34
CA PRO A 267 -11.06 -1.41 25.91
C PRO A 267 -11.16 -0.43 27.08
N ASN A 268 -10.36 0.64 27.05
CA ASN A 268 -10.40 1.65 28.12
C ASN A 268 -11.69 2.50 28.08
N ALA A 269 -11.89 3.36 29.08
CA ALA A 269 -13.12 4.15 29.20
C ALA A 269 -13.37 5.06 27.97
N THR A 270 -12.32 5.62 27.38
CA THR A 270 -12.42 6.47 26.18
C THR A 270 -12.86 5.65 24.97
N LEU A 271 -12.22 4.50 24.73
CA LEU A 271 -12.61 3.62 23.63
C LEU A 271 -14.06 3.13 23.79
N ARG A 272 -14.46 2.70 25.01
CA ARG A 272 -15.86 2.31 25.27
C ARG A 272 -16.87 3.41 24.90
N GLY A 273 -16.50 4.67 25.06
CA GLY A 273 -17.34 5.81 24.66
C GLY A 273 -17.42 6.03 23.14
N LEU A 274 -16.53 5.41 22.37
CA LEU A 274 -16.51 5.50 20.90
C LEU A 274 -17.09 4.26 20.21
N LEU A 275 -17.34 3.16 20.97
CA LEU A 275 -17.87 1.93 20.40
C LEU A 275 -19.37 2.07 20.08
N ARG A 276 -19.80 1.36 19.05
CA ARG A 276 -21.21 1.17 18.73
C ARG A 276 -21.95 0.51 19.90
N ALA A 277 -23.22 0.82 20.04
CA ALA A 277 -24.06 0.33 21.15
C ALA A 277 -24.21 -1.22 21.18
N ASP A 278 -24.05 -1.88 20.03
CA ASP A 278 -24.13 -3.33 19.84
C ASP A 278 -22.75 -4.01 19.88
N ALA A 279 -21.68 -3.29 20.18
CA ALA A 279 -20.35 -3.87 20.26
C ALA A 279 -20.25 -4.97 21.33
N PRO A 280 -19.74 -6.17 21.00
CA PRO A 280 -19.47 -7.20 21.98
C PRO A 280 -18.35 -6.76 22.93
N THR A 281 -18.16 -7.46 24.04
CA THR A 281 -16.91 -7.29 24.79
C THR A 281 -15.73 -7.76 23.93
N ALA A 282 -14.52 -7.20 24.15
CA ALA A 282 -13.33 -7.64 23.42
C ALA A 282 -13.10 -9.15 23.53
N ALA A 283 -13.30 -9.72 24.75
CA ALA A 283 -13.22 -11.17 24.97
C ALA A 283 -14.30 -11.95 24.20
N GLY A 284 -15.50 -11.38 24.05
CA GLY A 284 -16.59 -12.01 23.30
C GLY A 284 -16.41 -11.92 21.78
N TYR A 285 -15.67 -10.92 21.30
CA TYR A 285 -15.32 -10.81 19.89
C TYR A 285 -14.17 -11.74 19.51
N GLY A 286 -13.27 -12.02 20.46
CA GLY A 286 -12.09 -12.83 20.19
C GLY A 286 -11.06 -12.13 19.31
N HIS A 287 -10.28 -12.92 18.61
CA HIS A 287 -9.21 -12.43 17.70
C HIS A 287 -8.93 -13.46 16.60
N PRO A 288 -8.31 -13.04 15.49
CA PRO A 288 -7.84 -13.97 14.45
C PRO A 288 -6.90 -15.05 15.02
N VAL A 289 -6.73 -16.13 14.26
CA VAL A 289 -5.70 -17.12 14.62
C VAL A 289 -4.31 -16.48 14.59
N ALA A 290 -3.46 -16.85 15.57
CA ALA A 290 -2.19 -16.16 15.85
C ALA A 290 -1.27 -15.96 14.63
N TRP A 291 -1.23 -16.89 13.67
CA TRP A 291 -0.37 -16.70 12.49
C TRP A 291 -0.89 -15.58 11.57
N LYS A 292 -2.20 -15.33 11.50
CA LYS A 292 -2.77 -14.23 10.70
C LYS A 292 -2.41 -12.87 11.31
N THR A 293 -2.52 -12.74 12.63
CA THR A 293 -2.07 -11.53 13.32
C THR A 293 -0.56 -11.33 13.14
N ALA A 294 0.24 -12.41 13.28
CA ALA A 294 1.69 -12.34 13.04
C ALA A 294 2.07 -12.00 11.59
N ALA A 295 1.17 -12.26 10.64
CA ALA A 295 1.35 -11.94 9.22
C ALA A 295 0.90 -10.52 8.86
N THR A 296 0.45 -9.70 9.81
CA THR A 296 -0.05 -8.34 9.58
C THR A 296 0.74 -7.31 10.36
N VAL A 297 0.41 -6.03 10.18
CA VAL A 297 0.93 -4.89 10.97
C VAL A 297 -0.12 -4.35 11.95
N VAL A 298 -1.27 -5.01 12.07
CA VAL A 298 -2.34 -4.63 13.01
C VAL A 298 -2.36 -5.57 14.21
N THR A 299 -2.67 -5.03 15.37
CA THR A 299 -2.85 -5.82 16.61
C THR A 299 -4.30 -6.31 16.74
N ASP A 300 -4.53 -7.30 17.58
CA ASP A 300 -5.88 -7.76 17.91
C ASP A 300 -6.76 -6.62 18.44
N GLN A 301 -6.17 -5.70 19.21
CA GLN A 301 -6.86 -4.52 19.73
C GLN A 301 -7.25 -3.54 18.62
N MET A 302 -6.40 -3.35 17.61
CA MET A 302 -6.73 -2.56 16.42
C MET A 302 -7.88 -3.18 15.64
N ILE A 303 -7.85 -4.49 15.41
CA ILE A 303 -8.92 -5.20 14.71
C ILE A 303 -10.26 -5.01 15.43
N TYR A 304 -10.31 -5.31 16.75
CA TYR A 304 -11.51 -5.08 17.55
C TYR A 304 -11.97 -3.63 17.52
N GLY A 305 -11.05 -2.69 17.76
CA GLY A 305 -11.38 -1.29 17.83
C GLY A 305 -11.96 -0.76 16.51
N TYR A 306 -11.29 -0.98 15.38
CA TYR A 306 -11.77 -0.49 14.09
C TYR A 306 -13.06 -1.17 13.62
N ASP A 307 -13.25 -2.45 13.92
CA ASP A 307 -14.48 -3.15 13.57
C ASP A 307 -15.70 -2.67 14.39
N TRP A 308 -15.46 -2.12 15.59
CA TRP A 308 -16.55 -1.78 16.49
C TRP A 308 -16.65 -0.29 16.86
N ILE A 309 -15.70 0.55 16.46
CA ILE A 309 -15.83 2.00 16.62
C ILE A 309 -17.01 2.50 15.78
N ASP A 310 -17.81 3.37 16.38
CA ASP A 310 -18.82 4.16 15.69
C ASP A 310 -18.12 5.25 14.88
N ALA A 311 -18.25 5.19 13.55
CA ALA A 311 -17.53 6.07 12.63
C ALA A 311 -17.90 7.55 12.79
N ASP A 312 -19.17 7.85 13.06
CA ASP A 312 -19.62 9.22 13.27
C ASP A 312 -19.05 9.82 14.57
N THR A 313 -18.99 9.01 15.62
CA THR A 313 -18.40 9.42 16.91
C THR A 313 -16.89 9.61 16.76
N TRP A 314 -16.20 8.73 16.02
CA TRP A 314 -14.78 8.85 15.68
C TRP A 314 -14.51 10.17 14.92
N ASP A 315 -15.23 10.41 13.84
CA ASP A 315 -15.06 11.61 13.02
C ASP A 315 -15.38 12.88 13.81
N THR A 316 -16.44 12.85 14.62
CA THR A 316 -16.81 13.97 15.49
C THR A 316 -15.68 14.34 16.44
N TRP A 317 -15.05 13.34 17.09
CA TRP A 317 -13.92 13.60 17.98
C TRP A 317 -12.74 14.22 17.22
N LEU A 318 -12.37 13.66 16.06
CA LEU A 318 -11.27 14.18 15.25
C LEU A 318 -11.53 15.62 14.82
N LEU A 319 -12.72 15.93 14.33
CA LEU A 319 -13.09 17.28 13.88
C LEU A 319 -13.06 18.31 15.03
N GLN A 320 -13.56 17.94 16.20
CA GLN A 320 -13.55 18.80 17.38
C GLN A 320 -12.14 19.10 17.90
N ASN A 321 -11.20 18.15 17.71
CA ASN A 321 -9.86 18.24 18.25
C ASN A 321 -8.80 18.61 17.20
N TYR A 322 -9.12 18.73 15.93
CA TYR A 322 -8.17 18.98 14.85
C TYR A 322 -7.41 20.31 14.96
N GLY A 323 -8.08 21.37 15.42
CA GLY A 323 -7.54 22.75 15.38
C GLY A 323 -6.09 22.88 15.88
N PRO A 324 -5.72 22.36 17.06
CA PRO A 324 -4.34 22.41 17.56
C PRO A 324 -3.33 21.66 16.71
N TYR A 325 -3.74 20.64 15.97
CA TYR A 325 -2.86 19.77 15.17
C TYR A 325 -2.67 20.26 13.73
N ARG A 326 -3.52 21.14 13.23
CA ARG A 326 -3.51 21.57 11.84
C ARG A 326 -2.13 21.97 11.34
N ALA A 327 -1.52 22.96 11.97
CA ALA A 327 -0.23 23.49 11.53
C ALA A 327 0.92 22.48 11.69
N VAL A 328 0.79 21.53 12.61
CA VAL A 328 1.78 20.46 12.79
C VAL A 328 1.65 19.46 11.65
N MET A 329 0.45 19.02 11.34
CA MET A 329 0.18 18.07 10.26
C MET A 329 0.59 18.62 8.89
N GLU A 330 0.25 19.88 8.60
CA GLU A 330 0.66 20.55 7.36
C GLU A 330 2.19 20.61 7.23
N ARG A 331 2.91 21.03 8.28
CA ARG A 331 4.37 21.09 8.27
C ARG A 331 5.05 19.72 8.20
N GLU A 332 4.46 18.70 8.79
CA GLU A 332 4.98 17.34 8.72
C GLU A 332 4.93 16.80 7.30
N ILE A 333 3.80 16.99 6.62
CA ILE A 333 3.63 16.66 5.20
C ILE A 333 4.64 17.42 4.34
N GLU A 334 4.72 18.73 4.51
CA GLU A 334 5.61 19.61 3.75
C GLU A 334 7.08 19.21 3.93
N SER A 335 7.57 19.13 5.18
CA SER A 335 8.96 18.84 5.47
C SER A 335 9.42 17.48 4.97
N ARG A 336 8.57 16.45 5.09
CA ARG A 336 8.87 15.11 4.58
C ARG A 336 8.90 15.09 3.05
N THR A 337 7.92 15.72 2.41
CA THR A 337 7.85 15.80 0.95
C THR A 337 9.06 16.52 0.37
N ILE A 338 9.46 17.66 0.94
CA ILE A 338 10.64 18.41 0.51
C ILE A 338 11.90 17.58 0.69
N ALA A 339 12.07 16.93 1.84
CA ALA A 339 13.25 16.10 2.11
C ALA A 339 13.40 14.96 1.09
N ILE A 340 12.30 14.30 0.72
CA ILE A 340 12.26 13.27 -0.33
C ILE A 340 12.70 13.84 -1.67
N ALA A 341 12.12 14.97 -2.09
CA ALA A 341 12.42 15.59 -3.37
C ALA A 341 13.88 16.05 -3.46
N GLU A 342 14.41 16.66 -2.39
CA GLU A 342 15.81 17.09 -2.32
C GLU A 342 16.78 15.89 -2.36
N TRP A 343 16.46 14.81 -1.62
CA TRP A 343 17.26 13.58 -1.66
C TRP A 343 17.27 12.95 -3.05
N ALA A 344 16.10 12.87 -3.69
CA ALA A 344 15.97 12.35 -5.05
C ALA A 344 16.80 13.16 -6.05
N ARG A 345 16.75 14.50 -5.94
CA ARG A 345 17.54 15.41 -6.78
C ARG A 345 19.04 15.21 -6.55
N TRP A 346 19.46 15.09 -5.30
CA TRP A 346 20.85 14.83 -4.94
C TRP A 346 21.36 13.49 -5.50
N LYS A 347 20.54 12.45 -5.45
CA LYS A 347 20.88 11.12 -5.99
C LYS A 347 20.67 10.99 -7.50
N GLY A 348 20.03 11.97 -8.15
CA GLY A 348 19.75 11.91 -9.59
C GLY A 348 18.73 10.84 -9.96
N VAL A 349 17.73 10.58 -9.12
CA VAL A 349 16.66 9.58 -9.32
C VAL A 349 15.28 10.24 -9.29
N PRO A 350 14.24 9.65 -9.89
CA PRO A 350 12.89 10.16 -9.77
C PRO A 350 12.38 10.00 -8.31
N ALA A 351 11.57 10.96 -7.85
CA ALA A 351 10.87 10.88 -6.58
C ALA A 351 9.44 10.37 -6.77
N VAL A 352 8.99 9.50 -5.88
CA VAL A 352 7.62 8.97 -5.84
C VAL A 352 7.11 9.01 -4.39
N ILE A 353 5.88 9.50 -4.22
CA ILE A 353 5.13 9.35 -2.97
C ILE A 353 4.03 8.32 -3.26
N GLY A 354 4.29 7.07 -2.85
CA GLY A 354 3.43 5.92 -3.16
C GLY A 354 2.27 5.73 -2.21
N GLU A 355 2.34 6.31 -1.00
CA GLU A 355 1.26 6.34 -0.02
C GLU A 355 1.24 7.65 0.76
N GLY A 356 0.07 8.10 1.15
CA GLY A 356 -0.18 9.31 1.94
C GLY A 356 -1.68 9.60 2.01
N TRP A 357 -2.13 10.54 2.74
CA TRP A 357 -1.46 11.61 3.51
C TRP A 357 -1.89 11.55 4.97
N ILE A 358 -2.98 10.81 5.24
CA ILE A 358 -3.61 10.63 6.54
C ILE A 358 -3.50 9.15 6.92
N GLY A 359 -3.25 8.89 8.21
CA GLY A 359 -3.11 7.53 8.71
C GLY A 359 -4.44 6.79 8.87
N TYR A 360 -4.42 5.70 9.61
CA TYR A 360 -5.56 4.80 9.81
C TYR A 360 -6.80 5.48 10.37
N THR A 361 -7.94 5.21 9.72
CA THR A 361 -9.29 5.54 10.18
C THR A 361 -10.21 4.34 9.89
N PRO A 362 -11.34 4.16 10.60
CA PRO A 362 -12.31 3.13 10.26
C PRO A 362 -12.76 3.23 8.81
N LEU A 363 -13.13 2.11 8.19
CA LEU A 363 -13.55 2.08 6.78
C LEU A 363 -14.69 3.07 6.50
N GLU A 364 -15.69 3.11 7.37
CA GLU A 364 -16.86 3.98 7.25
C GLU A 364 -16.61 5.41 7.72
N GLY A 365 -15.46 5.70 8.36
CA GLY A 365 -15.06 7.05 8.74
C GLY A 365 -14.81 7.93 7.52
N THR A 366 -15.10 9.22 7.65
CA THR A 366 -14.99 10.19 6.55
C THR A 366 -13.96 11.28 6.80
N PHE A 367 -13.12 11.14 7.82
CA PHE A 367 -12.13 12.17 8.16
C PHE A 367 -11.17 12.46 7.00
N GLU A 368 -10.79 11.44 6.23
CA GLU A 368 -9.95 11.60 5.05
C GLU A 368 -10.75 12.24 3.89
N GLU A 369 -12.01 11.84 3.72
CA GLU A 369 -12.90 12.29 2.64
C GLU A 369 -13.53 13.66 2.87
N ASN A 370 -13.53 14.16 4.09
CA ASN A 370 -14.10 15.46 4.41
C ASN A 370 -13.21 16.64 3.94
N PRO A 371 -13.67 17.89 4.01
CA PRO A 371 -12.89 19.04 3.56
C PRO A 371 -11.52 19.20 4.24
N ILE A 372 -11.35 18.76 5.50
CA ILE A 372 -10.07 18.85 6.22
C ILE A 372 -9.10 17.84 5.67
N GLY A 373 -9.48 16.56 5.59
CA GLY A 373 -8.63 15.50 5.07
C GLY A 373 -8.24 15.75 3.63
N ARG A 374 -9.18 16.17 2.80
CA ARG A 374 -8.88 16.55 1.40
C ARG A 374 -7.94 17.75 1.30
N ALA A 375 -8.06 18.74 2.20
CA ALA A 375 -7.15 19.89 2.21
C ALA A 375 -5.72 19.48 2.58
N LEU A 376 -5.52 18.54 3.51
CA LEU A 376 -4.21 17.98 3.85
C LEU A 376 -3.61 17.22 2.66
N ALA A 377 -4.40 16.41 1.98
CA ALA A 377 -3.95 15.71 0.76
C ALA A 377 -3.59 16.71 -0.36
N GLU A 378 -4.42 17.73 -0.60
CA GLU A 378 -4.14 18.79 -1.57
C GLU A 378 -2.86 19.55 -1.25
N HIS A 379 -2.61 19.84 0.02
CA HIS A 379 -1.37 20.48 0.47
C HIS A 379 -0.14 19.61 0.13
N GLY A 380 -0.20 18.31 0.44
CA GLY A 380 0.87 17.38 0.13
C GLY A 380 1.13 17.21 -1.37
N ILE A 381 0.07 17.06 -2.15
CA ILE A 381 0.16 16.93 -3.62
C ILE A 381 0.80 18.18 -4.23
N ARG A 382 0.34 19.38 -3.87
CA ARG A 382 0.91 20.63 -4.41
C ARG A 382 2.37 20.81 -3.99
N THR A 383 2.70 20.53 -2.74
CA THR A 383 4.10 20.52 -2.28
C THR A 383 4.94 19.53 -3.13
N ALA A 384 4.42 18.34 -3.39
CA ALA A 384 5.11 17.34 -4.21
C ALA A 384 5.35 17.85 -5.66
N LEU A 385 4.34 18.46 -6.26
CA LEU A 385 4.43 19.01 -7.62
C LEU A 385 5.41 20.18 -7.70
N ASP A 386 5.36 21.12 -6.75
CA ASP A 386 6.25 22.29 -6.65
C ASP A 386 7.72 21.87 -6.50
N HIS A 387 7.99 20.74 -5.86
CA HIS A 387 9.33 20.19 -5.66
C HIS A 387 9.73 19.14 -6.70
N GLY A 388 8.92 18.90 -7.73
CA GLY A 388 9.27 18.05 -8.86
C GLY A 388 9.19 16.55 -8.58
N VAL A 389 8.32 16.09 -7.69
CA VAL A 389 8.04 14.66 -7.47
C VAL A 389 7.37 14.08 -8.71
N TRP A 390 7.91 13.01 -9.29
CA TRP A 390 7.45 12.40 -10.54
C TRP A 390 6.12 11.68 -10.39
N GLY A 391 5.97 10.86 -9.34
CA GLY A 391 4.76 10.07 -9.08
C GLY A 391 4.13 10.45 -7.74
N VAL A 392 2.82 10.70 -7.72
CA VAL A 392 2.12 11.09 -6.51
C VAL A 392 0.82 10.30 -6.36
N VAL A 393 0.63 9.68 -5.19
CA VAL A 393 -0.66 9.11 -4.83
C VAL A 393 -1.62 10.24 -4.45
N LEU A 394 -2.87 10.14 -4.88
CA LEU A 394 -3.89 11.10 -4.48
C LEU A 394 -4.23 10.97 -2.98
N CYS A 395 -4.44 9.74 -2.56
CA CYS A 395 -4.49 9.28 -1.17
C CYS A 395 -4.39 7.75 -1.16
N SER A 396 -4.00 7.15 -0.05
CA SER A 396 -3.83 5.70 0.06
C SER A 396 -5.15 4.92 -0.01
N ASN A 397 -6.29 5.57 0.27
CA ASN A 397 -7.59 4.92 0.30
C ASN A 397 -8.47 5.29 -0.92
N ALA A 398 -7.86 5.50 -2.10
CA ALA A 398 -8.57 5.72 -3.35
C ALA A 398 -8.65 4.42 -4.18
N ALA A 399 -9.51 3.52 -3.76
CA ALA A 399 -9.81 2.28 -4.46
C ALA A 399 -11.33 2.07 -4.56
N PRO A 400 -11.83 1.25 -5.51
CA PRO A 400 -13.25 1.08 -5.77
C PRO A 400 -14.13 0.74 -4.56
N HIS A 401 -13.58 0.14 -3.52
CA HIS A 401 -14.30 -0.24 -2.29
C HIS A 401 -14.17 0.77 -1.15
N HIS A 402 -13.39 1.85 -1.31
CA HIS A 402 -13.21 2.87 -0.28
C HIS A 402 -14.15 4.06 -0.48
N PRO A 403 -14.59 4.74 0.60
CA PRO A 403 -15.47 5.92 0.51
C PRO A 403 -14.91 7.05 -0.37
N MET A 404 -13.57 7.23 -0.40
CA MET A 404 -12.90 8.22 -1.25
C MET A 404 -13.23 8.04 -2.74
N TRP A 405 -13.54 6.82 -3.19
CA TRP A 405 -13.88 6.56 -4.60
C TRP A 405 -15.10 7.34 -5.07
N GLN A 406 -16.00 7.70 -4.15
CA GLN A 406 -17.19 8.49 -4.44
C GLN A 406 -16.89 9.99 -4.67
N GLN A 407 -15.69 10.45 -4.30
CA GLN A 407 -15.27 11.85 -4.47
C GLN A 407 -14.76 12.13 -5.90
N LEU A 408 -15.58 11.80 -6.91
CA LEU A 408 -15.20 11.77 -8.33
C LEU A 408 -14.62 13.11 -8.84
N ASP A 409 -15.32 14.23 -8.59
CA ASP A 409 -14.88 15.54 -9.10
C ASP A 409 -13.60 16.03 -8.44
N TRP A 410 -13.42 15.72 -7.15
CA TRP A 410 -12.19 16.02 -6.42
C TRP A 410 -11.02 15.25 -6.99
N GLN A 411 -11.18 13.93 -7.23
CA GLN A 411 -10.15 13.08 -7.82
C GLN A 411 -9.79 13.55 -9.23
N ARG A 412 -10.78 13.81 -10.09
CA ARG A 412 -10.56 14.32 -11.45
C ARG A 412 -9.75 15.61 -11.47
N ARG A 413 -10.12 16.56 -10.63
CA ARG A 413 -9.44 17.86 -10.56
C ARG A 413 -7.98 17.69 -10.17
N LEU A 414 -7.69 16.97 -9.10
CA LEU A 414 -6.31 16.82 -8.63
C LEU A 414 -5.47 15.94 -9.53
N ASN A 415 -6.00 14.86 -10.06
CA ASN A 415 -5.27 14.04 -11.03
C ASN A 415 -4.97 14.82 -12.32
N ALA A 416 -5.84 15.73 -12.73
CA ALA A 416 -5.57 16.65 -13.82
C ALA A 416 -4.44 17.65 -13.46
N GLU A 417 -4.42 18.17 -12.22
CA GLU A 417 -3.30 19.00 -11.73
C GLU A 417 -1.98 18.22 -11.77
N ILE A 418 -1.97 16.94 -11.32
CA ILE A 418 -0.78 16.08 -11.33
C ILE A 418 -0.31 15.82 -12.77
N THR A 419 -1.19 15.33 -13.64
CA THR A 419 -0.82 14.87 -14.98
C THR A 419 -0.49 16.02 -15.95
N SER A 420 -1.02 17.23 -15.72
CA SER A 420 -0.72 18.43 -16.50
C SER A 420 0.48 19.23 -15.99
N ALA A 421 1.00 18.91 -14.79
CA ALA A 421 2.17 19.58 -14.26
C ALA A 421 3.40 19.35 -15.18
N PRO A 422 4.25 20.37 -15.40
CA PRO A 422 5.46 20.20 -16.20
C PRO A 422 6.31 19.02 -15.74
N ALA A 423 6.97 18.34 -16.68
CA ALA A 423 7.90 17.27 -16.33
C ALA A 423 8.93 17.77 -15.30
N PRO A 424 9.31 16.96 -14.30
CA PRO A 424 10.23 17.40 -13.25
C PRO A 424 11.56 17.81 -13.85
N PRO A 425 12.05 19.05 -13.62
CA PRO A 425 13.23 19.59 -14.29
C PRO A 425 14.54 18.86 -13.96
N HIS A 426 14.53 18.07 -12.90
CA HIS A 426 15.71 17.34 -12.40
C HIS A 426 15.55 15.82 -12.47
N THR A 427 14.46 15.32 -13.04
CA THR A 427 14.27 13.87 -13.22
C THR A 427 14.95 13.47 -14.52
N PRO A 428 16.05 12.68 -14.47
CA PRO A 428 16.69 12.21 -15.69
C PRO A 428 15.69 11.38 -16.50
N ARG A 429 15.68 11.55 -17.82
CA ARG A 429 14.96 10.67 -18.74
C ARG A 429 15.97 9.86 -19.55
N ALA A 430 15.76 8.54 -19.62
CA ALA A 430 16.59 7.60 -20.36
C ALA A 430 16.02 7.35 -21.76
#